data_e7f51624cf5b034fb1251af15164a62d
#
_entry.id   e7f51624cf5b034fb1251af15164a62d
#
_cell.length_a   1.000
_cell.length_b   1.000
_cell.length_c   1.000
_cell.angle_alpha   90.00
_cell.angle_beta   90.00
_cell.angle_gamma   90.00
#
_symmetry.space_group_name_H-M   'P 1'
#
loop_
_entity.id
_entity.type
_entity.pdbx_description
1 polymer ?
#
loop_
_entity_poly.entity_id
_entity_poly.type
_entity_poly.pdbx_seq_one_letter_code
_entity_poly.pdbx_strand_id
1 'polypeptide(L)'
;VALGYVGVLTMRLEMPWVGNLKEKRALVRPVVERLKVRFPLTVARLDGLDAHDWEVIGVATISNDYGWVKETLKMAADYVASEGPYRVTSEETEITMIGEGDLDEDELED
;
A
#
# COMPACT_ATOMS: atom_id res chain seq x y z
N VAL A 1 13.54 -21.42 -6.53
CA VAL A 1 12.15 -21.03 -6.77
C VAL A 1 11.61 -20.26 -5.60
N ALA A 2 10.97 -19.14 -5.86
CA ALA A 2 10.37 -18.33 -4.81
C ALA A 2 9.11 -18.99 -4.28
N LEU A 3 8.89 -18.90 -2.97
CA LEU A 3 7.63 -19.35 -2.40
C LEU A 3 6.54 -18.31 -2.67
N GLY A 4 6.92 -17.06 -2.70
CA GLY A 4 5.94 -16.02 -2.94
C GLY A 4 6.58 -14.66 -2.93
N TYR A 5 5.74 -13.63 -2.92
CA TYR A 5 6.17 -12.24 -3.00
C TYR A 5 5.34 -11.39 -2.07
N VAL A 6 6.02 -10.47 -1.37
CA VAL A 6 5.35 -9.46 -0.55
C VAL A 6 5.56 -8.13 -1.24
N GLY A 7 4.49 -7.43 -1.49
CA GLY A 7 4.57 -6.11 -2.10
C GLY A 7 4.13 -5.04 -1.12
N VAL A 8 4.86 -3.94 -1.11
CA VAL A 8 4.55 -2.79 -0.27
C VAL A 8 4.54 -1.54 -1.14
N LEU A 9 3.52 -0.74 -0.97
CA LEU A 9 3.40 0.55 -1.65
C LEU A 9 3.27 1.61 -0.58
N THR A 10 4.11 2.66 -0.64
CA THR A 10 3.98 3.79 0.26
C THR A 10 3.68 5.03 -0.58
N MET A 11 2.79 5.87 -0.06
CA MET A 11 2.37 7.09 -0.75
C MET A 11 2.31 8.24 0.23
N ARG A 12 2.82 9.38 -0.19
CA ARG A 12 2.70 10.60 0.60
C ARG A 12 1.56 11.43 0.03
N LEU A 13 0.61 11.74 0.87
CA LEU A 13 -0.56 12.56 0.51
C LEU A 13 -0.35 13.94 1.08
N GLU A 14 -0.57 14.98 0.28
CA GLU A 14 -0.44 16.35 0.74
C GLU A 14 -1.72 17.11 0.50
N MET A 15 -2.12 17.87 1.50
CA MET A 15 -3.35 18.64 1.48
C MET A 15 -3.13 19.96 2.21
N PRO A 16 -2.33 20.87 1.61
CA PRO A 16 -1.93 22.10 2.30
C PRO A 16 -3.07 23.05 2.66
N TRP A 17 -4.24 22.85 2.07
CA TRP A 17 -5.40 23.68 2.36
C TRP A 17 -6.14 23.21 3.62
N VAL A 18 -5.75 22.09 4.20
CA VAL A 18 -6.42 21.58 5.40
C VAL A 18 -5.81 22.26 6.63
N GLY A 19 -6.65 22.73 7.51
CA GLY A 19 -6.20 23.54 8.62
C GLY A 19 -6.08 22.85 9.97
N ASN A 20 -6.57 21.62 10.08
CA ASN A 20 -6.49 20.91 11.36
C ASN A 20 -6.58 19.40 11.17
N LEU A 21 -6.28 18.65 12.23
CA LEU A 21 -6.25 17.18 12.16
C LEU A 21 -7.61 16.58 11.87
N LYS A 22 -8.66 17.19 12.37
CA LYS A 22 -10.00 16.65 12.16
C LYS A 22 -10.37 16.67 10.68
N GLU A 23 -10.04 17.77 10.00
CA GLU A 23 -10.29 17.88 8.58
C GLU A 23 -9.46 16.85 7.80
N LYS A 24 -8.19 16.68 8.19
CA LYS A 24 -7.35 15.71 7.51
C LYS A 24 -7.93 14.30 7.65
N ARG A 25 -8.35 13.93 8.86
CA ARG A 25 -8.91 12.59 9.07
C ARG A 25 -10.17 12.39 8.26
N ALA A 26 -10.95 13.42 8.08
CA ALA A 26 -12.17 13.33 7.28
C ALA A 26 -11.86 13.06 5.80
N LEU A 27 -10.68 13.45 5.32
CA LEU A 27 -10.26 13.19 3.95
C LEU A 27 -9.58 11.82 3.81
N VAL A 28 -8.74 11.46 4.77
CA VAL A 28 -7.89 10.28 4.65
C VAL A 28 -8.59 9.00 5.04
N ARG A 29 -9.35 9.01 6.14
CA ARG A 29 -10.00 7.79 6.63
C ARG A 29 -10.91 7.10 5.62
N PRO A 30 -11.76 7.82 4.88
CA PRO A 30 -12.61 7.16 3.90
C PRO A 30 -11.81 6.44 2.82
N VAL A 31 -10.69 7.03 2.40
CA VAL A 31 -9.86 6.41 1.38
C VAL A 31 -9.22 5.13 1.90
N VAL A 32 -8.71 5.18 3.14
CA VAL A 32 -8.12 4.01 3.78
C VAL A 32 -9.14 2.90 3.91
N GLU A 33 -10.36 3.23 4.36
CA GLU A 33 -11.37 2.21 4.54
C GLU A 33 -11.83 1.60 3.21
N ARG A 34 -11.94 2.43 2.17
CA ARG A 34 -12.32 1.91 0.86
C ARG A 34 -11.24 1.03 0.26
N LEU A 35 -9.97 1.36 0.49
CA LEU A 35 -8.87 0.52 0.02
C LEU A 35 -8.98 -0.87 0.62
N LYS A 36 -9.27 -0.95 1.93
CA LYS A 36 -9.38 -2.23 2.63
C LYS A 36 -10.50 -3.08 2.07
N VAL A 37 -11.59 -2.46 1.68
CA VAL A 37 -12.75 -3.18 1.16
C VAL A 37 -12.56 -3.54 -0.30
N ARG A 38 -11.95 -2.65 -1.06
CA ARG A 38 -11.88 -2.80 -2.50
C ARG A 38 -10.78 -3.74 -2.99
N PHE A 39 -9.68 -3.80 -2.24
CA PHE A 39 -8.53 -4.57 -2.67
C PHE A 39 -8.07 -5.54 -1.58
N PRO A 40 -7.50 -6.69 -1.97
CA PRO A 40 -7.00 -7.68 -0.99
C PRO A 40 -5.63 -7.25 -0.47
N LEU A 41 -5.63 -6.26 0.42
CA LEU A 41 -4.40 -5.72 0.97
C LEU A 41 -4.63 -5.17 2.37
N THR A 42 -3.53 -4.94 3.08
CA THR A 42 -3.54 -4.33 4.40
C THR A 42 -3.13 -2.87 4.22
N VAL A 43 -3.75 -1.98 4.95
CA VAL A 43 -3.46 -0.56 4.88
C VAL A 43 -3.05 -0.04 6.24
N ALA A 44 -2.02 0.78 6.28
CA ALA A 44 -1.56 1.40 7.52
C ALA A 44 -1.26 2.87 7.27
N ARG A 45 -1.49 3.67 8.30
CA ARG A 45 -1.11 5.08 8.30
C ARG A 45 0.26 5.12 8.95
N LEU A 46 1.27 5.54 8.22
CA LEU A 46 2.66 5.34 8.62
C LEU A 46 3.36 6.55 9.19
N ASP A 47 3.09 7.72 8.68
CA ASP A 47 3.81 8.92 9.11
C ASP A 47 2.93 10.15 8.97
N GLY A 48 3.32 11.22 9.65
CA GLY A 48 2.60 12.47 9.59
C GLY A 48 1.29 12.45 10.35
N LEU A 49 1.14 11.52 11.31
CA LEU A 49 -0.14 11.38 12.01
C LEU A 49 -0.53 12.64 12.77
N ASP A 50 0.46 13.41 13.23
CA ASP A 50 0.18 14.65 13.96
C ASP A 50 0.25 15.88 13.07
N ALA A 51 0.56 15.72 11.81
CA ALA A 51 0.57 16.83 10.85
C ALA A 51 -0.83 16.96 10.25
N HIS A 52 -1.29 18.19 10.05
CA HIS A 52 -2.63 18.38 9.51
C HIS A 52 -2.66 18.49 7.99
N ASP A 53 -1.50 18.66 7.36
CA ASP A 53 -1.44 18.93 5.93
C ASP A 53 -0.73 17.86 5.11
N TRP A 54 -0.34 16.78 5.72
CA TRP A 54 0.24 15.65 4.98
C TRP A 54 0.15 14.36 5.79
N GLU A 55 0.27 13.25 5.10
CA GLU A 55 0.29 11.94 5.75
C GLU A 55 0.89 10.93 4.78
N VAL A 56 1.63 9.96 5.30
CA VAL A 56 2.13 8.84 4.50
C VAL A 56 1.30 7.62 4.86
N ILE A 57 0.75 6.98 3.84
CA ILE A 57 0.04 5.71 4.03
C ILE A 57 0.80 4.61 3.31
N GLY A 58 0.64 3.40 3.80
CA GLY A 58 1.25 2.24 3.19
C GLY A 58 0.25 1.13 3.00
N VAL A 59 0.44 0.33 1.95
CA VAL A 59 -0.37 -0.84 1.72
C VAL A 59 0.55 -2.02 1.46
N ALA A 60 0.10 -3.21 1.82
CA ALA A 60 0.90 -4.42 1.62
C ALA A 60 0.00 -5.56 1.19
N THR A 61 0.55 -6.42 0.34
CA THR A 61 -0.17 -7.60 -0.09
C THR A 61 0.85 -8.73 -0.33
N ILE A 62 0.36 -9.94 -0.39
CA ILE A 62 1.22 -11.12 -0.53
C ILE A 62 0.54 -12.12 -1.47
N SER A 63 1.32 -12.76 -2.31
CA SER A 63 0.81 -13.79 -3.21
C SER A 63 1.99 -14.60 -3.73
N ASN A 64 1.70 -15.76 -4.29
CA ASN A 64 2.73 -16.55 -4.96
C ASN A 64 2.90 -16.09 -6.41
N ASP A 65 2.19 -15.08 -6.85
CA ASP A 65 2.22 -14.59 -8.22
C ASP A 65 2.76 -13.17 -8.24
N TYR A 66 3.96 -12.98 -8.76
CA TYR A 66 4.61 -11.68 -8.83
C TYR A 66 3.76 -10.66 -9.62
N GLY A 67 3.24 -11.07 -10.76
CA GLY A 67 2.45 -10.17 -11.60
C GLY A 67 1.19 -9.70 -10.89
N TRP A 68 0.57 -10.60 -10.13
CA TRP A 68 -0.62 -10.25 -9.38
C TRP A 68 -0.31 -9.23 -8.29
N VAL A 69 0.81 -9.41 -7.57
CA VAL A 69 1.22 -8.46 -6.54
C VAL A 69 1.47 -7.08 -7.16
N LYS A 70 2.23 -7.08 -8.26
CA LYS A 70 2.57 -5.83 -8.94
C LYS A 70 1.31 -5.10 -9.42
N GLU A 71 0.40 -5.84 -10.03
CA GLU A 71 -0.81 -5.23 -10.57
C GLU A 71 -1.74 -4.74 -9.46
N THR A 72 -1.85 -5.49 -8.37
CA THR A 72 -2.68 -5.10 -7.25
C THR A 72 -2.20 -3.78 -6.64
N LEU A 73 -0.88 -3.64 -6.46
CA LEU A 73 -0.33 -2.41 -5.92
C LEU A 73 -0.52 -1.23 -6.89
N LYS A 74 -0.38 -1.49 -8.19
CA LYS A 74 -0.59 -0.44 -9.17
C LYS A 74 -2.03 0.04 -9.17
N MET A 75 -2.98 -0.87 -9.09
CA MET A 75 -4.39 -0.50 -9.06
C MET A 75 -4.72 0.27 -7.78
N ALA A 76 -4.12 -0.13 -6.66
CA ALA A 76 -4.32 0.60 -5.41
C ALA A 76 -3.76 2.02 -5.50
N ALA A 77 -2.58 2.18 -6.10
CA ALA A 77 -1.97 3.49 -6.28
C ALA A 77 -2.85 4.38 -7.15
N ASP A 78 -3.34 3.84 -8.26
CA ASP A 78 -4.21 4.60 -9.17
C ASP A 78 -5.49 5.01 -8.47
N TYR A 79 -6.05 4.12 -7.66
CA TYR A 79 -7.26 4.41 -6.92
C TYR A 79 -7.06 5.56 -5.94
N VAL A 80 -5.96 5.50 -5.16
CA VAL A 80 -5.68 6.55 -4.19
C VAL A 80 -5.49 7.89 -4.89
N ALA A 81 -4.77 7.89 -6.01
CA ALA A 81 -4.49 9.12 -6.74
C ALA A 81 -5.77 9.78 -7.26
N SER A 82 -6.82 8.99 -7.52
CA SER A 82 -8.04 9.51 -8.11
C SER A 82 -9.16 9.80 -7.11
N GLU A 83 -9.00 9.34 -5.86
CA GLU A 83 -10.13 9.39 -4.94
C GLU A 83 -10.27 10.60 -4.05
N GLY A 84 -9.26 11.29 -3.76
CA GLY A 84 -9.37 12.30 -2.73
C GLY A 84 -8.98 13.69 -3.18
N PRO A 85 -9.41 14.69 -2.42
CA PRO A 85 -9.01 16.07 -2.62
C PRO A 85 -7.64 16.31 -1.97
N TYR A 86 -6.66 15.51 -2.34
CA TYR A 86 -5.28 15.64 -1.86
C TYR A 86 -4.38 15.36 -3.06
N ARG A 87 -3.09 15.60 -2.89
CA ARG A 87 -2.12 15.28 -3.92
C ARG A 87 -1.25 14.14 -3.47
N VAL A 88 -0.98 13.19 -4.34
CA VAL A 88 0.01 12.16 -4.09
C VAL A 88 1.33 12.73 -4.60
N THR A 89 2.23 13.06 -3.69
CA THR A 89 3.50 13.72 -4.06
C THR A 89 4.68 12.75 -4.08
N SER A 90 4.49 11.54 -3.56
CA SER A 90 5.53 10.53 -3.56
C SER A 90 4.88 9.16 -3.57
N GLU A 91 5.46 8.24 -4.31
CA GLU A 91 4.91 6.90 -4.43
C GLU A 91 6.08 5.94 -4.63
N GLU A 92 6.20 4.94 -3.77
CA GLU A 92 7.27 3.95 -3.87
C GLU A 92 6.70 2.56 -3.74
N THR A 93 7.17 1.64 -4.58
CA THR A 93 6.75 0.25 -4.56
C THR A 93 7.97 -0.64 -4.38
N GLU A 94 7.85 -1.61 -3.45
CA GLU A 94 8.87 -2.61 -3.25
C GLU A 94 8.21 -3.97 -3.27
N ILE A 95 8.77 -4.90 -4.02
CA ILE A 95 8.28 -6.28 -4.02
C ILE A 95 9.46 -7.18 -3.66
N THR A 96 9.30 -7.93 -2.58
CA THR A 96 10.35 -8.79 -2.06
C THR A 96 9.95 -10.25 -2.27
N MET A 97 10.89 -11.02 -2.78
CA MET A 97 10.72 -12.46 -2.93
C MET A 97 10.90 -13.11 -1.55
N ILE A 98 10.02 -14.02 -1.21
CA ILE A 98 10.13 -14.76 0.05
C ILE A 98 10.36 -16.21 -0.22
N GLY A 99 11.05 -16.85 0.74
CA GLY A 99 11.23 -18.27 0.68
C GLY A 99 11.98 -18.70 -0.52
N GLU A 100 13.22 -18.44 -0.56
CA GLU A 100 14.00 -18.87 -1.57
C GLU A 100 13.91 -20.24 -1.76
N GLY A 101 13.24 -20.61 -2.50
CA GLY A 101 12.92 -21.88 -2.60
C GLY A 101 13.67 -22.93 -2.96
N ASP A 102 14.03 -23.41 -2.33
CA ASP A 102 14.58 -24.46 -2.59
C ASP A 102 13.82 -25.42 -2.11
N LEU A 103 12.87 -25.14 -1.76
CA LEU A 103 12.14 -25.99 -1.26
C LEU A 103 11.95 -27.00 -2.08
N ASP A 104 12.25 -26.85 -3.08
CA ASP A 104 12.08 -27.82 -3.85
C ASP A 104 12.92 -28.83 -3.49
N GLU A 105 13.52 -28.66 -2.68
CA GLU A 105 14.18 -29.65 -2.31
C GLU A 105 13.66 -30.34 -1.42
N ASP A 106 13.14 -29.95 -0.99
CA ASP A 106 12.59 -30.62 -0.41
C ASP A 106 11.82 -31.15 -0.69
N GLU A 107 11.81 -30.46 -1.12
CA GLU A 107 11.25 -30.82 -1.51
C GLU A 107 11.31 -31.61 -2.01
N LEU A 108 11.63 -31.49 -1.93
CA LEU A 108 11.68 -32.23 -2.41
C LEU A 108 11.75 -33.34 -2.00
N GLU A 109 11.85 -33.25 -1.36
CA GLU A 109 11.74 -34.14 -1.04
C GLU A 109 11.12 -34.82 -0.94
N ASP A 110 10.90 -34.72 -1.08
CA ASP A 110 10.32 -35.42 -1.15
C ASP A 110 10.27 -36.09 -1.18
#